data_b28f0100cf77d475624b4181d3163eb3
#
_entry.id   b28f0100cf77d475624b4181d3163eb3
#
_cell.length_a   1.000
_cell.length_b   1.000
_cell.length_c   1.000
_cell.angle_alpha   90.00
_cell.angle_beta   90.00
_cell.angle_gamma   90.00
#
_symmetry.space_group_name_H-M   'P 1'
#
loop_
_entity.id
_entity.type
_entity.pdbx_description
1 polymer ?
#
loop_
_entity_poly.entity_id
_entity_poly.type
_entity_poly.pdbx_seq_one_letter_code
_entity_poly.pdbx_strand_id
1 'polypeptide(L)'
;MTGLLCVVVVTHRRPDELAKSLEAVSAQTRTPDHLIVVDNDNDPHVAELVAGQPIPTTYIGSRRNLGGAGGFALGMLQALALGADWVWLADDDGRPADSEVLGSLLACADKHRLAAVSPMVCDMNDPGRLAFPLRRGLVWRRRVEELRTETSDDLLRGIASFFNGALFRASTLEIIGVPDLRLFVRGDETELHRRLVRSGLPFGTCLNASYLHPQGGDEFKPILGGRMHTQYPDDEAKRFFTYRNRGYLLSQPGLRRLLFQEWVRFGWYFLVSRRDPAGFIEWIRLRRMGRREKFGRPGHLGERSDGKKR
;
A
#
# COMPACT_ATOMS: atom_id res chain seq x y z
N MET A 1 -7.82 25.74 -2.70
CA MET A 1 -6.93 25.38 -1.58
C MET A 1 -5.53 25.83 -1.89
N THR A 2 -4.99 26.68 -1.03
CA THR A 2 -3.62 27.20 -1.09
C THR A 2 -2.79 26.44 -0.05
N GLY A 3 -2.16 25.37 -0.42
CA GLY A 3 -1.28 24.59 0.45
C GLY A 3 -0.32 23.77 -0.39
N LEU A 4 0.88 23.53 0.12
CA LEU A 4 1.90 22.75 -0.56
C LEU A 4 1.48 21.28 -0.65
N LEU A 5 1.34 20.75 -1.86
CA LEU A 5 1.02 19.35 -2.13
C LEU A 5 2.24 18.63 -2.70
N CYS A 6 2.75 17.68 -1.94
CA CYS A 6 3.81 16.79 -2.38
C CYS A 6 3.25 15.45 -2.82
N VAL A 7 3.69 14.94 -3.98
CA VAL A 7 3.48 13.55 -4.35
C VAL A 7 4.72 12.73 -4.01
N VAL A 8 4.51 11.56 -3.41
CA VAL A 8 5.57 10.59 -3.08
C VAL A 8 5.38 9.36 -3.94
N VAL A 9 6.38 9.02 -4.74
CA VAL A 9 6.42 7.80 -5.54
C VAL A 9 7.56 6.92 -5.06
N VAL A 10 7.28 5.63 -4.86
CA VAL A 10 8.30 4.64 -4.47
C VAL A 10 8.53 3.68 -5.61
N THR A 11 9.80 3.45 -5.97
CA THR A 11 10.16 2.53 -7.06
C THR A 11 11.27 1.57 -6.66
N HIS A 12 11.31 0.42 -7.36
CA HIS A 12 12.40 -0.55 -7.25
C HIS A 12 12.55 -1.36 -8.53
N ARG A 13 13.56 -1.05 -9.36
CA ARG A 13 13.91 -1.77 -10.60
C ARG A 13 12.82 -1.80 -11.66
N ARG A 14 12.03 -0.74 -11.78
CA ARG A 14 10.91 -0.61 -12.73
C ARG A 14 10.90 0.76 -13.42
N PRO A 15 11.97 1.17 -14.10
CA PRO A 15 12.04 2.51 -14.68
C PRO A 15 10.94 2.78 -15.72
N ASP A 16 10.57 1.78 -16.52
CA ASP A 16 9.54 1.92 -17.55
C ASP A 16 8.13 2.12 -16.96
N GLU A 17 7.81 1.41 -15.89
CA GLU A 17 6.52 1.58 -15.20
C GLU A 17 6.48 2.91 -14.44
N LEU A 18 7.59 3.28 -13.79
CA LEU A 18 7.76 4.57 -13.14
C LEU A 18 7.54 5.72 -14.15
N ALA A 19 8.12 5.64 -15.35
CA ALA A 19 7.95 6.68 -16.38
C ALA A 19 6.47 6.94 -16.68
N LYS A 20 5.68 5.88 -16.87
CA LYS A 20 4.22 5.97 -17.12
C LYS A 20 3.46 6.55 -15.93
N SER A 21 3.86 6.19 -14.70
CA SER A 21 3.27 6.73 -13.47
C SER A 21 3.55 8.22 -13.34
N LEU A 22 4.81 8.65 -13.56
CA LEU A 22 5.22 10.06 -13.48
C LEU A 22 4.56 10.92 -14.55
N GLU A 23 4.41 10.42 -15.78
CA GLU A 23 3.67 11.10 -16.85
C GLU A 23 2.22 11.37 -16.43
N ALA A 24 1.52 10.38 -15.91
CA ALA A 24 0.14 10.53 -15.47
C ALA A 24 -0.01 11.42 -14.22
N VAL A 25 0.98 11.44 -13.33
CA VAL A 25 1.05 12.35 -12.17
C VAL A 25 1.26 13.79 -12.63
N SER A 26 2.18 14.01 -13.56
CA SER A 26 2.49 15.35 -14.08
C SER A 26 1.37 15.92 -14.97
N ALA A 27 0.54 15.06 -15.57
CA ALA A 27 -0.60 15.44 -16.40
C ALA A 27 -1.88 15.78 -15.61
N GLN A 28 -1.83 15.79 -14.26
CA GLN A 28 -3.00 16.17 -13.47
C GLN A 28 -3.37 17.64 -13.65
N THR A 29 -4.66 17.95 -13.83
CA THR A 29 -5.20 19.32 -13.93
C THR A 29 -4.84 20.14 -12.69
N ARG A 30 -4.98 19.56 -11.49
CA ARG A 30 -4.32 20.06 -10.27
C ARG A 30 -2.94 19.41 -10.19
N THR A 31 -1.95 20.03 -10.84
CA THR A 31 -0.55 19.56 -10.79
C THR A 31 -0.01 19.58 -9.36
N PRO A 32 0.67 18.52 -8.89
CA PRO A 32 1.39 18.56 -7.61
C PRO A 32 2.43 19.69 -7.58
N ASP A 33 2.66 20.27 -6.41
CA ASP A 33 3.63 21.36 -6.26
C ASP A 33 5.07 20.83 -6.16
N HIS A 34 5.24 19.57 -5.72
CA HIS A 34 6.54 18.91 -5.60
C HIS A 34 6.43 17.39 -5.77
N LEU A 35 7.36 16.80 -6.50
CA LEU A 35 7.49 15.35 -6.69
C LEU A 35 8.67 14.81 -5.89
N ILE A 36 8.43 13.82 -5.04
CA ILE A 36 9.46 13.09 -4.30
C ILE A 36 9.48 11.66 -4.83
N VAL A 37 10.59 11.22 -5.39
CA VAL A 37 10.79 9.83 -5.81
C VAL A 37 11.80 9.15 -4.91
N VAL A 38 11.38 8.06 -4.27
CA VAL A 38 12.26 7.20 -3.47
C VAL A 38 12.59 5.95 -4.28
N ASP A 39 13.82 5.86 -4.74
CA ASP A 39 14.33 4.72 -5.50
C ASP A 39 15.10 3.75 -4.61
N ASN A 40 14.56 2.56 -4.43
CA ASN A 40 15.12 1.49 -3.61
C ASN A 40 16.29 0.71 -4.27
N ASP A 41 16.74 1.12 -5.45
CA ASP A 41 17.92 0.52 -6.14
C ASP A 41 19.02 1.54 -6.45
N ASN A 42 18.73 2.85 -6.26
CA ASN A 42 19.66 3.96 -6.56
C ASN A 42 20.17 3.90 -8.01
N ASP A 43 19.26 3.79 -8.96
CA ASP A 43 19.53 3.69 -10.39
C ASP A 43 19.78 5.08 -11.00
N PRO A 44 20.92 5.36 -11.64
CA PRO A 44 21.17 6.62 -12.34
C PRO A 44 20.11 6.97 -13.40
N HIS A 45 19.57 5.95 -14.11
CA HIS A 45 18.53 6.16 -15.09
C HIS A 45 17.23 6.68 -14.46
N VAL A 46 16.86 6.18 -13.28
CA VAL A 46 15.72 6.70 -12.52
C VAL A 46 15.98 8.14 -12.07
N ALA A 47 17.23 8.47 -11.66
CA ALA A 47 17.59 9.83 -11.28
C ALA A 47 17.43 10.82 -12.46
N GLU A 48 17.87 10.42 -13.67
CA GLU A 48 17.70 11.21 -14.90
C GLU A 48 16.22 11.39 -15.27
N LEU A 49 15.43 10.31 -15.19
CA LEU A 49 13.99 10.36 -15.44
C LEU A 49 13.27 11.34 -14.51
N VAL A 50 13.64 11.37 -13.23
CA VAL A 50 13.08 12.28 -12.23
C VAL A 50 13.53 13.73 -12.50
N ALA A 51 14.79 13.95 -12.83
CA ALA A 51 15.30 15.28 -13.14
C ALA A 51 14.64 15.92 -14.37
N GLY A 52 14.15 15.10 -15.31
CA GLY A 52 13.43 15.54 -16.51
C GLY A 52 11.95 15.91 -16.30
N GLN A 53 11.41 15.79 -15.07
CA GLN A 53 10.00 16.10 -14.83
C GLN A 53 9.71 17.61 -14.86
N PRO A 54 8.50 18.02 -15.29
CA PRO A 54 8.15 19.45 -15.45
C PRO A 54 7.83 20.15 -14.11
N ILE A 55 7.75 19.43 -13.01
CA ILE A 55 7.47 19.94 -11.66
C ILE A 55 8.74 19.87 -10.79
N PRO A 56 8.89 20.68 -9.74
CA PRO A 56 9.99 20.58 -8.79
C PRO A 56 10.14 19.17 -8.22
N THR A 57 11.35 18.62 -8.19
CA THR A 57 11.61 17.24 -7.82
C THR A 57 12.62 17.09 -6.69
N THR A 58 12.45 16.03 -5.91
CA THR A 58 13.47 15.47 -5.00
C THR A 58 13.66 14.00 -5.33
N TYR A 59 14.85 13.62 -5.78
CA TYR A 59 15.25 12.22 -5.93
C TYR A 59 15.98 11.72 -4.68
N ILE A 60 15.56 10.58 -4.15
CA ILE A 60 16.18 9.92 -3.00
C ILE A 60 16.59 8.51 -3.42
N GLY A 61 17.84 8.35 -3.85
CA GLY A 61 18.42 7.05 -4.18
C GLY A 61 18.89 6.31 -2.94
N SER A 62 18.23 5.20 -2.61
CA SER A 62 18.61 4.38 -1.46
C SER A 62 19.62 3.29 -1.87
N ARG A 63 20.77 3.24 -1.20
CA ARG A 63 21.78 2.20 -1.40
C ARG A 63 21.32 0.82 -0.88
N ARG A 64 20.21 0.76 -0.18
CA ARG A 64 19.60 -0.47 0.34
C ARG A 64 18.13 -0.49 -0.04
N ASN A 65 17.63 -1.63 -0.48
CA ASN A 65 16.21 -1.80 -0.64
C ASN A 65 15.50 -1.69 0.72
N LEU A 66 14.71 -0.64 0.90
CA LEU A 66 13.93 -0.36 2.10
C LEU A 66 12.52 -1.03 2.06
N GLY A 67 12.16 -1.60 0.90
CA GLY A 67 10.81 -2.07 0.62
C GLY A 67 9.80 -0.92 0.49
N GLY A 68 8.55 -1.25 0.23
CA GLY A 68 7.48 -0.24 0.17
C GLY A 68 7.34 0.52 1.49
N ALA A 69 7.34 -0.19 2.63
CA ALA A 69 7.21 0.42 3.95
C ALA A 69 8.27 1.49 4.23
N GLY A 70 9.55 1.18 3.97
CA GLY A 70 10.64 2.12 4.20
C GLY A 70 10.70 3.23 3.16
N GLY A 71 10.39 2.92 1.89
CA GLY A 71 10.33 3.91 0.81
C GLY A 71 9.26 4.97 1.07
N PHE A 72 8.03 4.56 1.36
CA PHE A 72 6.95 5.49 1.71
C PHE A 72 7.24 6.25 3.00
N ALA A 73 7.80 5.61 4.03
CA ALA A 73 8.17 6.30 5.27
C ALA A 73 9.17 7.44 4.99
N LEU A 74 10.21 7.17 4.19
CA LEU A 74 11.23 8.16 3.85
C LEU A 74 10.65 9.30 3.01
N GLY A 75 9.86 8.98 1.98
CA GLY A 75 9.21 10.00 1.15
C GLY A 75 8.21 10.87 1.90
N MET A 76 7.39 10.28 2.80
CA MET A 76 6.48 11.03 3.67
C MET A 76 7.23 11.97 4.61
N LEU A 77 8.31 11.52 5.24
CA LEU A 77 9.14 12.37 6.11
C LEU A 77 9.77 13.52 5.32
N GLN A 78 10.23 13.26 4.08
CA GLN A 78 10.73 14.31 3.20
C GLN A 78 9.64 15.33 2.84
N ALA A 79 8.42 14.89 2.55
CA ALA A 79 7.30 15.78 2.28
C ALA A 79 6.98 16.67 3.49
N LEU A 80 6.95 16.10 4.70
CA LEU A 80 6.77 16.86 5.94
C LEU A 80 7.91 17.87 6.16
N ALA A 81 9.15 17.48 5.88
CA ALA A 81 10.32 18.38 6.00
C ALA A 81 10.29 19.54 5.01
N LEU A 82 9.65 19.38 3.84
CA LEU A 82 9.40 20.44 2.87
C LEU A 82 8.22 21.36 3.28
N GLY A 83 7.50 21.02 4.35
CA GLY A 83 6.35 21.80 4.81
C GLY A 83 5.06 21.50 4.04
N ALA A 84 4.90 20.30 3.52
CA ALA A 84 3.69 19.91 2.80
C ALA A 84 2.44 20.01 3.69
N ASP A 85 1.34 20.54 3.13
CA ASP A 85 0.01 20.47 3.73
C ASP A 85 -0.70 19.17 3.37
N TRP A 86 -0.37 18.64 2.18
CA TRP A 86 -0.92 17.42 1.63
C TRP A 86 0.17 16.51 1.07
N VAL A 87 0.04 15.21 1.31
CA VAL A 87 0.93 14.17 0.77
C VAL A 87 0.11 13.16 -0.02
N TRP A 88 0.37 13.10 -1.32
CA TRP A 88 -0.26 12.14 -2.23
C TRP A 88 0.68 10.98 -2.50
N LEU A 89 0.23 9.74 -2.28
CA LEU A 89 1.06 8.55 -2.34
C LEU A 89 0.76 7.76 -3.62
N ALA A 90 1.81 7.37 -4.33
CA ALA A 90 1.73 6.57 -5.54
C ALA A 90 2.78 5.45 -5.55
N ASP A 91 2.43 4.29 -6.10
CA ASP A 91 3.39 3.22 -6.41
C ASP A 91 3.85 3.35 -7.87
N ASP A 92 5.00 2.73 -8.22
CA ASP A 92 5.58 2.84 -9.55
C ASP A 92 4.76 2.13 -10.64
N ASP A 93 3.99 1.09 -10.29
CA ASP A 93 3.18 0.29 -11.23
C ASP A 93 1.69 0.69 -11.27
N GLY A 94 1.31 1.74 -10.55
CA GLY A 94 -0.02 2.32 -10.58
C GLY A 94 -0.03 3.75 -11.16
N ARG A 95 -1.21 4.24 -11.55
CA ARG A 95 -1.40 5.61 -12.06
C ARG A 95 -2.82 6.12 -11.88
N PRO A 96 -3.05 7.44 -11.75
CA PRO A 96 -4.38 8.02 -11.83
C PRO A 96 -5.06 7.65 -13.16
N ALA A 97 -6.37 7.39 -13.13
CA ALA A 97 -7.13 6.95 -14.30
C ALA A 97 -7.30 8.06 -15.34
N ASP A 98 -7.32 9.31 -14.89
CA ASP A 98 -7.46 10.51 -15.71
C ASP A 98 -6.78 11.72 -15.03
N SER A 99 -6.83 12.88 -15.68
CA SER A 99 -6.21 14.12 -15.19
C SER A 99 -6.93 14.78 -14.02
N GLU A 100 -8.14 14.37 -13.66
CA GLU A 100 -8.98 15.00 -12.62
C GLU A 100 -8.89 14.30 -11.26
N VAL A 101 -8.15 13.20 -11.16
CA VAL A 101 -8.13 12.36 -9.95
C VAL A 101 -7.68 13.13 -8.72
N LEU A 102 -6.58 13.87 -8.80
CA LEU A 102 -6.07 14.64 -7.65
C LEU A 102 -7.03 15.77 -7.24
N GLY A 103 -7.60 16.48 -8.21
CA GLY A 103 -8.63 17.50 -7.97
C GLY A 103 -9.86 16.93 -7.28
N SER A 104 -10.34 15.78 -7.74
CA SER A 104 -11.48 15.06 -7.15
C SER A 104 -11.21 14.60 -5.72
N LEU A 105 -10.00 14.09 -5.43
CA LEU A 105 -9.62 13.70 -4.07
C LEU A 105 -9.58 14.90 -3.12
N LEU A 106 -9.02 16.02 -3.55
CA LEU A 106 -8.98 17.26 -2.77
C LEU A 106 -10.40 17.77 -2.48
N ALA A 107 -11.26 17.84 -3.50
CA ALA A 107 -12.64 18.27 -3.35
C ALA A 107 -13.42 17.35 -2.40
N CYS A 108 -13.26 16.04 -2.52
CA CYS A 108 -13.86 15.06 -1.63
C CYS A 108 -13.36 15.22 -0.19
N ALA A 109 -12.04 15.40 -0.01
CA ALA A 109 -11.44 15.60 1.31
C ALA A 109 -11.97 16.86 2.01
N ASP A 110 -12.17 17.94 1.29
CA ASP A 110 -12.71 19.19 1.84
C ASP A 110 -14.20 19.07 2.13
N LYS A 111 -15.00 18.58 1.18
CA LYS A 111 -16.44 18.39 1.34
C LYS A 111 -16.75 17.59 2.61
N HIS A 112 -16.01 16.53 2.85
CA HIS A 112 -16.22 15.60 3.96
C HIS A 112 -15.29 15.82 5.16
N ARG A 113 -14.43 16.85 5.13
CA ARG A 113 -13.44 17.19 6.16
C ARG A 113 -12.56 16.00 6.55
N LEU A 114 -12.03 15.30 5.52
CA LEU A 114 -11.26 14.08 5.72
C LEU A 114 -9.80 14.39 6.10
N ALA A 115 -9.25 13.53 6.94
CA ALA A 115 -7.84 13.47 7.29
C ALA A 115 -7.02 12.68 6.24
N ALA A 116 -7.66 11.69 5.62
CA ALA A 116 -7.12 10.93 4.50
C ALA A 116 -8.25 10.48 3.56
N VAL A 117 -7.96 10.43 2.26
CA VAL A 117 -8.87 9.96 1.23
C VAL A 117 -8.12 9.12 0.20
N SER A 118 -8.69 8.00 -0.23
CA SER A 118 -8.17 7.21 -1.33
C SER A 118 -9.10 7.27 -2.54
N PRO A 119 -8.59 7.06 -3.76
CA PRO A 119 -9.41 6.73 -4.90
C PRO A 119 -9.93 5.27 -4.81
N MET A 120 -10.83 4.88 -5.68
CA MET A 120 -11.08 3.48 -5.99
C MET A 120 -9.87 2.93 -6.75
N VAL A 121 -9.27 1.86 -6.26
CA VAL A 121 -8.14 1.21 -6.94
C VAL A 121 -8.69 0.15 -7.88
N CYS A 122 -8.67 0.46 -9.17
CA CYS A 122 -9.27 -0.34 -10.25
C CYS A 122 -8.21 -1.16 -10.99
N ASP A 123 -8.62 -2.32 -11.50
CA ASP A 123 -7.78 -3.13 -12.37
C ASP A 123 -7.49 -2.36 -13.67
N MET A 124 -6.22 -2.27 -14.03
CA MET A 124 -5.76 -1.57 -15.23
C MET A 124 -6.33 -2.15 -16.52
N ASN A 125 -6.64 -3.45 -16.55
CA ASN A 125 -7.17 -4.16 -17.71
C ASN A 125 -8.72 -4.25 -17.73
N ASP A 126 -9.36 -4.08 -16.56
CA ASP A 126 -10.83 -4.03 -16.41
C ASP A 126 -11.19 -2.97 -15.35
N PRO A 127 -11.27 -1.68 -15.69
CA PRO A 127 -11.54 -0.60 -14.73
C PRO A 127 -12.90 -0.72 -13.99
N GLY A 128 -13.81 -1.54 -14.46
CA GLY A 128 -15.05 -1.90 -13.75
C GLY A 128 -14.81 -2.84 -12.55
N ARG A 129 -13.61 -3.39 -12.42
CA ARG A 129 -13.18 -4.30 -11.38
C ARG A 129 -12.16 -3.62 -10.45
N LEU A 130 -12.19 -3.97 -9.17
CA LEU A 130 -11.17 -3.51 -8.24
C LEU A 130 -9.89 -4.34 -8.39
N ALA A 131 -8.73 -3.68 -8.43
CA ALA A 131 -7.42 -4.35 -8.44
C ALA A 131 -7.19 -5.14 -7.15
N PHE A 132 -7.71 -4.62 -6.03
CA PHE A 132 -7.72 -5.27 -4.74
C PHE A 132 -9.16 -5.33 -4.20
N PRO A 133 -9.70 -6.52 -3.88
CA PRO A 133 -11.03 -6.63 -3.30
C PRO A 133 -11.13 -5.88 -1.97
N LEU A 134 -12.10 -4.99 -1.84
CA LEU A 134 -12.40 -4.32 -0.58
C LEU A 134 -13.28 -5.22 0.29
N ARG A 135 -12.88 -5.36 1.55
CA ARG A 135 -13.59 -6.19 2.50
C ARG A 135 -14.17 -5.37 3.66
N ARG A 136 -15.47 -5.49 3.88
CA ARG A 136 -16.14 -4.96 5.06
C ARG A 136 -16.87 -6.10 5.79
N GLY A 137 -16.39 -6.45 6.97
CA GLY A 137 -16.91 -7.60 7.70
C GLY A 137 -16.64 -8.92 6.95
N LEU A 138 -17.68 -9.67 6.59
CA LEU A 138 -17.61 -10.90 5.80
C LEU A 138 -17.87 -10.67 4.30
N VAL A 139 -18.28 -9.47 3.91
CA VAL A 139 -18.64 -9.17 2.53
C VAL A 139 -17.42 -8.64 1.78
N TRP A 140 -17.17 -9.21 0.60
CA TRP A 140 -16.12 -8.82 -0.33
C TRP A 140 -16.74 -8.06 -1.49
N ARG A 141 -16.16 -6.91 -1.85
CA ARG A 141 -16.47 -6.15 -3.05
C ARG A 141 -15.33 -6.32 -4.02
N ARG A 142 -15.69 -6.69 -5.23
CA ARG A 142 -14.74 -6.96 -6.31
C ARG A 142 -14.95 -6.02 -7.50
N ARG A 143 -16.10 -5.33 -7.55
CA ARG A 143 -16.49 -4.44 -8.65
C ARG A 143 -16.78 -3.03 -8.14
N VAL A 144 -16.49 -2.05 -8.98
CA VAL A 144 -16.74 -0.63 -8.70
C VAL A 144 -18.24 -0.37 -8.43
N GLU A 145 -19.13 -1.03 -9.17
CA GLU A 145 -20.57 -0.93 -9.00
C GLU A 145 -21.04 -1.32 -7.59
N GLU A 146 -20.43 -2.37 -7.02
CA GLU A 146 -20.74 -2.81 -5.66
C GLU A 146 -20.40 -1.75 -4.61
N LEU A 147 -19.38 -0.91 -4.85
CA LEU A 147 -19.06 0.21 -3.97
C LEU A 147 -20.06 1.35 -4.12
N ARG A 148 -20.46 1.66 -5.34
CA ARG A 148 -21.40 2.74 -5.63
C ARG A 148 -22.80 2.48 -5.11
N THR A 149 -23.19 1.22 -5.00
CA THR A 149 -24.50 0.83 -4.41
C THR A 149 -24.52 0.84 -2.88
N GLU A 150 -23.35 0.90 -2.20
CA GLU A 150 -23.29 0.95 -0.73
C GLU A 150 -23.65 2.31 -0.12
N THR A 151 -23.53 3.36 -0.89
CA THR A 151 -23.78 4.73 -0.42
C THR A 151 -24.42 5.56 -1.52
N SER A 152 -25.30 6.47 -1.12
CA SER A 152 -25.84 7.49 -2.01
C SER A 152 -24.94 8.72 -2.14
N ASP A 153 -23.82 8.75 -1.40
CA ASP A 153 -22.84 9.81 -1.39
C ASP A 153 -21.63 9.44 -2.27
N ASP A 154 -20.74 10.38 -2.52
CA ASP A 154 -19.47 10.18 -3.24
C ASP A 154 -18.35 9.61 -2.38
N LEU A 155 -18.63 9.23 -1.13
CA LEU A 155 -17.65 8.75 -0.15
C LEU A 155 -18.07 7.43 0.51
N LEU A 156 -17.19 6.43 0.43
CA LEU A 156 -17.25 5.23 1.24
C LEU A 156 -16.40 5.39 2.51
N ARG A 157 -17.04 5.66 3.66
CA ARG A 157 -16.37 5.99 4.92
C ARG A 157 -15.69 4.79 5.58
N GLY A 158 -14.51 5.03 6.19
CA GLY A 158 -13.84 4.08 7.06
C GLY A 158 -13.16 2.91 6.35
N ILE A 159 -12.98 3.01 5.04
CA ILE A 159 -12.20 2.08 4.22
C ILE A 159 -11.39 2.90 3.22
N ALA A 160 -10.12 2.54 3.01
CA ALA A 160 -9.21 3.22 2.09
C ALA A 160 -8.02 2.33 1.74
N SER A 161 -7.46 2.50 0.56
CA SER A 161 -6.21 1.92 0.09
C SER A 161 -5.14 3.01 0.10
N PHE A 162 -3.99 2.82 0.76
CA PHE A 162 -3.13 3.96 1.07
C PHE A 162 -1.99 4.20 0.10
N PHE A 163 -1.41 3.18 -0.50
CA PHE A 163 -0.23 3.36 -1.34
C PHE A 163 -0.53 3.48 -2.84
N ASN A 164 -1.81 3.43 -3.18
CA ASN A 164 -2.31 3.49 -4.56
C ASN A 164 -3.17 4.74 -4.76
N GLY A 165 -2.53 5.90 -4.77
CA GLY A 165 -3.18 7.17 -5.03
C GLY A 165 -3.86 7.82 -3.83
N ALA A 166 -3.60 7.41 -2.60
CA ALA A 166 -4.21 8.04 -1.42
C ALA A 166 -3.57 9.38 -1.08
N LEU A 167 -4.41 10.31 -0.65
CA LEU A 167 -4.06 11.66 -0.25
C LEU A 167 -4.24 11.82 1.27
N PHE A 168 -3.20 12.28 1.96
CA PHE A 168 -3.18 12.52 3.40
C PHE A 168 -2.97 14.00 3.70
N ARG A 169 -3.67 14.55 4.70
CA ARG A 169 -3.23 15.80 5.32
C ARG A 169 -1.92 15.55 6.07
N ALA A 170 -0.97 16.48 5.99
CA ALA A 170 0.30 16.36 6.73
C ALA A 170 0.07 16.20 8.24
N SER A 171 -0.86 16.97 8.81
CA SER A 171 -1.26 16.86 10.22
C SER A 171 -1.78 15.46 10.62
N THR A 172 -2.30 14.70 9.66
CA THR A 172 -2.66 13.29 9.90
C THR A 172 -1.43 12.44 10.12
N LEU A 173 -0.40 12.63 9.29
CA LEU A 173 0.87 11.90 9.41
C LEU A 173 1.62 12.26 10.69
N GLU A 174 1.50 13.51 11.18
CA GLU A 174 2.05 13.92 12.47
C GLU A 174 1.39 13.18 13.64
N ILE A 175 0.09 12.85 13.53
CA ILE A 175 -0.67 12.13 14.56
C ILE A 175 -0.44 10.62 14.49
N ILE A 176 -0.55 10.03 13.29
CA ILE A 176 -0.47 8.58 13.12
C ILE A 176 0.95 8.08 12.81
N GLY A 177 1.87 8.96 12.44
CA GLY A 177 3.22 8.63 11.98
C GLY A 177 3.23 8.07 10.54
N VAL A 178 4.42 7.69 10.10
CA VAL A 178 4.68 7.08 8.79
C VAL A 178 4.66 5.54 8.88
N PRO A 179 4.66 4.80 7.75
CA PRO A 179 4.72 3.33 7.77
C PRO A 179 5.87 2.77 8.59
N ASP A 180 5.64 1.64 9.26
CA ASP A 180 6.68 0.95 10.03
C ASP A 180 7.67 0.24 9.09
N LEU A 181 8.83 0.84 8.90
CA LEU A 181 9.88 0.33 8.01
C LEU A 181 10.34 -1.10 8.33
N ARG A 182 10.12 -1.60 9.56
CA ARG A 182 10.46 -2.97 9.97
C ARG A 182 9.66 -4.02 9.22
N LEU A 183 8.49 -3.64 8.71
CA LEU A 183 7.61 -4.54 7.93
C LEU A 183 8.19 -4.81 6.54
N PHE A 184 8.94 -3.90 5.96
CA PHE A 184 9.57 -3.98 4.65
C PHE A 184 8.54 -3.96 3.50
N VAL A 185 7.78 -5.04 3.32
CA VAL A 185 6.65 -5.18 2.40
C VAL A 185 5.56 -6.01 3.08
N ARG A 186 4.31 -5.85 2.68
CA ARG A 186 3.15 -6.59 3.20
C ARG A 186 2.79 -6.27 4.65
N GLY A 187 1.61 -5.80 4.83
CA GLY A 187 1.05 -5.49 6.14
C GLY A 187 1.37 -4.10 6.69
N ASP A 188 2.26 -3.35 6.08
CA ASP A 188 2.57 -1.96 6.34
C ASP A 188 1.33 -1.06 6.14
N GLU A 189 0.59 -1.24 5.06
CA GLU A 189 -0.69 -0.58 4.84
C GLU A 189 -1.71 -0.93 5.95
N THR A 190 -1.81 -2.20 6.31
CA THR A 190 -2.71 -2.65 7.38
C THR A 190 -2.33 -2.04 8.74
N GLU A 191 -1.04 -1.89 9.00
CA GLU A 191 -0.51 -1.29 10.22
C GLU A 191 -0.83 0.22 10.28
N LEU A 192 -0.58 0.94 9.18
CA LEU A 192 -0.90 2.36 9.06
C LEU A 192 -2.42 2.60 9.17
N HIS A 193 -3.21 1.78 8.48
CA HIS A 193 -4.68 1.81 8.56
C HIS A 193 -5.18 1.59 9.99
N ARG A 194 -4.59 0.63 10.72
CA ARG A 194 -4.92 0.40 12.13
C ARG A 194 -4.69 1.64 12.99
N ARG A 195 -3.57 2.36 12.77
CA ARG A 195 -3.27 3.60 13.51
C ARG A 195 -4.28 4.70 13.15
N LEU A 196 -4.62 4.85 11.88
CA LEU A 196 -5.63 5.82 11.44
C LEU A 196 -7.01 5.52 12.03
N VAL A 197 -7.46 4.25 12.02
CA VAL A 197 -8.72 3.86 12.67
C VAL A 197 -8.72 4.19 14.17
N ARG A 198 -7.59 3.97 14.85
CA ARG A 198 -7.48 4.22 16.30
C ARG A 198 -7.38 5.71 16.65
N SER A 199 -6.93 6.55 15.73
CA SER A 199 -6.89 8.00 15.95
C SER A 199 -8.29 8.64 15.96
N GLY A 200 -9.29 7.95 15.41
CA GLY A 200 -10.64 8.49 15.25
C GLY A 200 -10.76 9.54 14.14
N LEU A 201 -9.70 9.83 13.41
CA LEU A 201 -9.72 10.79 12.31
C LEU A 201 -10.60 10.30 11.16
N PRO A 202 -11.37 11.19 10.49
CA PRO A 202 -12.24 10.81 9.40
C PRO A 202 -11.45 10.48 8.13
N PHE A 203 -11.78 9.35 7.49
CA PHE A 203 -11.18 8.92 6.23
C PHE A 203 -12.15 8.06 5.41
N GLY A 204 -11.84 7.87 4.13
CA GLY A 204 -12.65 7.04 3.24
C GLY A 204 -12.11 6.92 1.83
N THR A 205 -12.89 6.24 0.98
CA THR A 205 -12.64 6.10 -0.46
C THR A 205 -13.59 7.03 -1.22
N CYS A 206 -13.02 7.92 -2.04
CA CYS A 206 -13.75 8.79 -2.96
C CYS A 206 -14.23 7.97 -4.16
N LEU A 207 -15.54 7.95 -4.42
CA LEU A 207 -16.14 7.19 -5.51
C LEU A 207 -16.11 7.93 -6.86
N ASN A 208 -15.64 9.19 -6.87
CA ASN A 208 -15.46 10.00 -8.08
C ASN A 208 -14.01 10.01 -8.57
N ALA A 209 -13.10 9.33 -7.88
CA ALA A 209 -11.70 9.22 -8.26
C ALA A 209 -11.31 7.75 -8.43
N SER A 210 -10.60 7.42 -9.51
CA SER A 210 -10.10 6.07 -9.78
C SER A 210 -8.58 6.07 -10.00
N TYR A 211 -7.92 5.06 -9.50
CA TYR A 211 -6.50 4.82 -9.68
C TYR A 211 -6.29 3.44 -10.29
N LEU A 212 -5.58 3.36 -11.40
CA LEU A 212 -5.35 2.12 -12.13
C LEU A 212 -4.11 1.41 -11.56
N HIS A 213 -4.24 0.12 -11.31
CA HIS A 213 -3.16 -0.71 -10.80
C HIS A 213 -3.26 -2.12 -11.41
N PRO A 214 -2.15 -2.81 -11.68
CA PRO A 214 -2.21 -4.21 -12.06
C PRO A 214 -2.95 -5.05 -11.03
N GLN A 215 -3.73 -6.02 -11.47
CA GLN A 215 -4.45 -6.89 -10.56
C GLN A 215 -3.47 -7.58 -9.61
N GLY A 216 -3.67 -7.43 -8.32
CA GLY A 216 -2.95 -8.21 -7.30
C GLY A 216 -3.23 -9.69 -7.53
N GLY A 217 -2.17 -10.50 -7.69
CA GLY A 217 -2.30 -11.93 -7.97
C GLY A 217 -3.26 -12.63 -7.02
N ASP A 218 -3.85 -13.75 -7.46
CA ASP A 218 -4.87 -14.50 -6.71
C ASP A 218 -4.26 -15.23 -5.50
N GLU A 219 -3.82 -14.43 -4.51
CA GLU A 219 -3.24 -14.91 -3.26
C GLU A 219 -4.29 -15.42 -2.27
N PHE A 220 -5.58 -15.12 -2.52
CA PHE A 220 -6.68 -15.51 -1.64
C PHE A 220 -7.25 -16.85 -2.06
N LYS A 221 -6.72 -17.93 -1.50
CA LYS A 221 -7.17 -19.30 -1.79
C LYS A 221 -8.45 -19.62 -1.02
N PRO A 222 -9.50 -20.14 -1.68
CA PRO A 222 -10.76 -20.48 -1.02
C PRO A 222 -10.60 -21.70 -0.09
N ILE A 223 -11.28 -21.67 1.04
CA ILE A 223 -11.37 -22.77 2.01
C ILE A 223 -12.83 -22.95 2.47
N LEU A 224 -13.14 -24.07 3.08
CA LEU A 224 -14.49 -24.37 3.59
C LEU A 224 -15.57 -24.19 2.51
N GLY A 225 -15.33 -24.75 1.31
CA GLY A 225 -16.29 -24.63 0.19
C GLY A 225 -16.46 -23.18 -0.32
N GLY A 226 -15.43 -22.34 -0.21
CA GLY A 226 -15.47 -20.93 -0.65
C GLY A 226 -16.06 -19.95 0.37
N ARG A 227 -16.54 -20.43 1.52
CA ARG A 227 -17.10 -19.56 2.59
C ARG A 227 -16.05 -18.68 3.26
N MET A 228 -14.80 -19.10 3.22
CA MET A 228 -13.66 -18.35 3.74
C MET A 228 -12.49 -18.38 2.75
N HIS A 229 -11.56 -17.47 2.92
CA HIS A 229 -10.32 -17.42 2.13
C HIS A 229 -9.13 -17.29 3.05
N THR A 230 -8.01 -17.90 2.68
CA THR A 230 -6.71 -17.72 3.31
C THR A 230 -5.74 -17.05 2.34
N GLN A 231 -4.86 -16.21 2.84
CA GLN A 231 -3.86 -15.56 2.01
C GLN A 231 -2.62 -16.45 1.90
N TYR A 232 -2.35 -16.95 0.70
CA TYR A 232 -1.19 -17.77 0.39
C TYR A 232 -0.49 -17.24 -0.87
N PRO A 233 0.51 -16.35 -0.72
CA PRO A 233 1.35 -15.94 -1.84
C PRO A 233 2.16 -17.13 -2.38
N ASP A 234 2.20 -17.27 -3.69
CA ASP A 234 3.00 -18.33 -4.33
C ASP A 234 4.49 -17.99 -4.29
N ASP A 235 4.85 -16.71 -4.35
CA ASP A 235 6.20 -16.22 -4.13
C ASP A 235 6.64 -16.41 -2.67
N GLU A 236 7.82 -17.04 -2.48
CA GLU A 236 8.35 -17.40 -1.15
C GLU A 236 8.68 -16.17 -0.31
N ALA A 237 9.25 -15.13 -0.91
CA ALA A 237 9.60 -13.90 -0.21
C ALA A 237 8.33 -13.16 0.25
N LYS A 238 7.33 -13.01 -0.64
CA LYS A 238 6.04 -12.44 -0.29
C LYS A 238 5.35 -13.24 0.83
N ARG A 239 5.42 -14.57 0.75
CA ARG A 239 4.85 -15.47 1.77
C ARG A 239 5.54 -15.31 3.12
N PHE A 240 6.89 -15.25 3.14
CA PHE A 240 7.67 -14.98 4.34
C PHE A 240 7.22 -13.70 5.04
N PHE A 241 7.21 -12.56 4.30
CA PHE A 241 6.80 -11.27 4.89
C PHE A 241 5.33 -11.28 5.31
N THR A 242 4.44 -11.86 4.52
CA THR A 242 3.02 -11.98 4.85
C THR A 242 2.83 -12.69 6.19
N TYR A 243 3.46 -13.83 6.40
CA TYR A 243 3.25 -14.61 7.64
C TYR A 243 3.94 -13.98 8.84
N ARG A 244 5.17 -13.49 8.69
CA ARG A 244 5.89 -12.80 9.76
C ARG A 244 5.14 -11.55 10.21
N ASN A 245 4.81 -10.68 9.26
CA ASN A 245 4.19 -9.39 9.57
C ASN A 245 2.77 -9.58 10.14
N ARG A 246 2.04 -10.55 9.64
CA ARG A 246 0.74 -10.91 10.19
C ARG A 246 0.83 -11.39 11.65
N GLY A 247 1.92 -12.06 12.02
CA GLY A 247 2.21 -12.42 13.41
C GLY A 247 2.35 -11.19 14.32
N TYR A 248 3.02 -10.15 13.84
CA TYR A 248 3.13 -8.86 14.53
C TYR A 248 1.78 -8.13 14.59
N LEU A 249 1.13 -7.96 13.44
CA LEU A 249 -0.14 -7.23 13.32
C LEU A 249 -1.23 -7.80 14.25
N LEU A 250 -1.38 -9.12 14.27
CA LEU A 250 -2.40 -9.77 15.10
C LEU A 250 -2.05 -9.78 16.60
N SER A 251 -0.85 -9.34 16.99
CA SER A 251 -0.50 -9.06 18.38
C SER A 251 -0.91 -7.66 18.82
N GLN A 252 -1.21 -6.76 17.86
CA GLN A 252 -1.53 -5.36 18.13
C GLN A 252 -2.98 -5.16 18.61
N PRO A 253 -3.23 -4.14 19.45
CA PRO A 253 -4.58 -3.78 19.87
C PRO A 253 -5.51 -3.53 18.67
N GLY A 254 -6.75 -4.02 18.76
CA GLY A 254 -7.76 -3.94 17.70
C GLY A 254 -7.74 -5.10 16.70
N LEU A 255 -6.58 -5.73 16.46
CA LEU A 255 -6.45 -6.86 15.52
C LEU A 255 -6.45 -8.23 16.22
N ARG A 256 -6.22 -8.29 17.52
CA ARG A 256 -6.18 -9.55 18.31
C ARG A 256 -7.45 -10.39 18.18
N ARG A 257 -8.61 -9.75 18.00
CA ARG A 257 -9.90 -10.42 17.78
C ARG A 257 -9.91 -11.34 16.55
N LEU A 258 -9.01 -11.12 15.59
CA LEU A 258 -8.89 -11.93 14.38
C LEU A 258 -8.04 -13.19 14.57
N LEU A 259 -7.40 -13.39 15.74
CA LEU A 259 -6.49 -14.49 16.02
C LEU A 259 -7.14 -15.86 15.80
N PHE A 260 -8.32 -16.08 16.38
CA PHE A 260 -9.03 -17.36 16.25
C PHE A 260 -9.36 -17.68 14.79
N GLN A 261 -9.91 -16.71 14.08
CA GLN A 261 -10.24 -16.84 12.66
C GLN A 261 -9.01 -17.16 11.81
N GLU A 262 -7.86 -16.59 12.16
CA GLU A 262 -6.59 -16.84 11.50
C GLU A 262 -6.13 -18.29 11.67
N TRP A 263 -6.19 -18.81 12.89
CA TRP A 263 -5.84 -20.20 13.16
C TRP A 263 -6.75 -21.18 12.41
N VAL A 264 -8.05 -20.93 12.38
CA VAL A 264 -9.02 -21.74 11.62
C VAL A 264 -8.66 -21.73 10.13
N ARG A 265 -8.39 -20.56 9.55
CA ARG A 265 -8.07 -20.43 8.11
C ARG A 265 -6.82 -21.18 7.72
N PHE A 266 -5.72 -20.95 8.43
CA PHE A 266 -4.44 -21.56 8.07
C PHE A 266 -4.36 -23.02 8.48
N GLY A 267 -4.95 -23.40 9.62
CA GLY A 267 -5.09 -24.80 10.01
C GLY A 267 -5.86 -25.60 8.97
N TRP A 268 -7.04 -25.12 8.55
CA TRP A 268 -7.80 -25.77 7.48
C TRP A 268 -7.02 -25.82 6.16
N TYR A 269 -6.43 -24.71 5.74
CA TYR A 269 -5.73 -24.64 4.47
C TYR A 269 -4.56 -25.62 4.40
N PHE A 270 -3.68 -25.60 5.39
CA PHE A 270 -2.50 -26.47 5.37
C PHE A 270 -2.84 -27.94 5.67
N LEU A 271 -3.63 -28.22 6.69
CA LEU A 271 -3.83 -29.59 7.15
C LEU A 271 -4.93 -30.33 6.38
N VAL A 272 -5.98 -29.63 5.92
CA VAL A 272 -7.10 -30.25 5.21
C VAL A 272 -6.97 -30.06 3.69
N SER A 273 -6.83 -28.80 3.21
CA SER A 273 -6.84 -28.53 1.77
C SER A 273 -5.54 -28.95 1.08
N ARG A 274 -4.38 -28.62 1.64
CA ARG A 274 -3.07 -28.94 1.05
C ARG A 274 -2.45 -30.22 1.55
N ARG A 275 -2.82 -30.70 2.72
CA ARG A 275 -2.20 -31.83 3.41
C ARG A 275 -0.69 -31.64 3.60
N ASP A 276 -0.30 -30.40 3.97
CA ASP A 276 1.08 -29.93 4.12
C ASP A 276 1.35 -29.52 5.57
N PRO A 277 1.66 -30.47 6.46
CA PRO A 277 1.98 -30.17 7.86
C PRO A 277 3.30 -29.40 8.00
N ALA A 278 4.26 -29.54 7.07
CA ALA A 278 5.51 -28.81 7.10
C ALA A 278 5.28 -27.31 6.84
N GLY A 279 4.47 -26.96 5.85
CA GLY A 279 4.05 -25.58 5.59
C GLY A 279 3.27 -24.97 6.76
N PHE A 280 2.48 -25.77 7.48
CA PHE A 280 1.81 -25.31 8.70
C PHE A 280 2.79 -24.97 9.83
N ILE A 281 3.82 -25.79 10.02
CA ILE A 281 4.88 -25.56 11.01
C ILE A 281 5.67 -24.29 10.63
N GLU A 282 6.00 -24.11 9.35
CA GLU A 282 6.66 -22.91 8.86
C GLU A 282 5.82 -21.66 9.12
N TRP A 283 4.53 -21.69 8.78
CA TRP A 283 3.61 -20.61 9.08
C TRP A 283 3.59 -20.25 10.58
N ILE A 284 3.55 -21.25 11.47
CA ILE A 284 3.62 -21.03 12.92
C ILE A 284 4.94 -20.38 13.31
N ARG A 285 6.07 -20.86 12.75
CA ARG A 285 7.41 -20.32 13.04
C ARG A 285 7.52 -18.85 12.65
N LEU A 286 7.16 -18.51 11.41
CA LEU A 286 7.22 -17.13 10.89
C LEU A 286 6.30 -16.21 11.68
N ARG A 287 5.10 -16.66 11.99
CA ARG A 287 4.17 -15.94 12.81
C ARG A 287 4.69 -15.67 14.23
N ARG A 288 5.36 -16.65 14.84
CA ARG A 288 6.04 -16.45 16.14
C ARG A 288 7.17 -15.44 16.06
N MET A 289 7.92 -15.39 14.95
CA MET A 289 8.94 -14.36 14.71
C MET A 289 8.32 -12.97 14.76
N GLY A 290 7.27 -12.73 13.99
CA GLY A 290 6.58 -11.43 13.97
C GLY A 290 6.00 -11.05 15.34
N ARG A 291 5.34 -11.98 16.04
CA ARG A 291 4.81 -11.73 17.39
C ARG A 291 5.90 -11.35 18.41
N ARG A 292 7.12 -11.85 18.21
CA ARG A 292 8.29 -11.53 19.05
C ARG A 292 9.10 -10.35 18.52
N GLU A 293 8.55 -9.63 17.56
CA GLU A 293 9.19 -8.47 16.89
C GLU A 293 10.57 -8.77 16.29
N LYS A 294 10.78 -10.01 15.85
CA LYS A 294 12.00 -10.43 15.15
C LYS A 294 11.81 -10.13 13.65
N PHE A 295 12.24 -8.95 13.21
CA PHE A 295 12.07 -8.46 11.84
C PHE A 295 13.23 -8.76 10.89
N GLY A 296 14.09 -9.74 11.20
CA GLY A 296 15.15 -10.18 10.31
C GLY A 296 14.63 -10.50 8.91
N ARG A 297 15.45 -10.24 7.89
CA ARG A 297 15.18 -10.60 6.49
C ARG A 297 15.85 -11.96 6.21
N PRO A 298 15.28 -12.79 5.31
CA PRO A 298 15.98 -13.96 4.79
C PRO A 298 17.29 -13.53 4.11
N GLY A 299 18.37 -14.27 4.34
CA GLY A 299 19.72 -13.89 3.86
C GLY A 299 19.81 -13.66 2.34
N HIS A 300 19.04 -14.43 1.55
CA HIS A 300 18.98 -14.29 0.09
C HIS A 300 18.22 -13.02 -0.39
N LEU A 301 17.50 -12.32 0.50
CA LEU A 301 16.78 -11.06 0.20
C LEU A 301 17.50 -9.82 0.77
N GLY A 302 18.57 -10.00 1.52
CA GLY A 302 19.24 -8.93 2.29
C GLY A 302 20.56 -8.43 1.72
N GLU A 303 21.19 -9.14 0.79
CA GLU A 303 22.52 -8.79 0.28
C GLU A 303 22.50 -8.67 -1.25
N ARG A 304 23.00 -7.53 -1.78
CA ARG A 304 23.60 -7.56 -3.11
C ARG A 304 24.66 -8.65 -3.07
N SER A 305 24.64 -9.59 -4.00
CA SER A 305 25.84 -10.30 -4.37
C SER A 305 26.78 -9.26 -4.99
N ASP A 306 27.52 -8.54 -4.14
CA ASP A 306 28.70 -7.81 -4.59
C ASP A 306 29.60 -8.85 -5.22
N GLY A 307 29.52 -8.94 -6.54
CA GLY A 307 30.39 -9.79 -7.33
C GLY A 307 31.84 -9.43 -7.03
N LYS A 308 32.43 -10.16 -6.08
CA LYS A 308 33.86 -10.28 -6.03
C LYS A 308 34.32 -10.96 -7.30
N LYS A 309 34.54 -10.18 -8.36
CA LYS A 309 35.54 -10.52 -9.35
C LYS A 309 36.88 -10.08 -8.76
N ARG A 310 37.66 -11.07 -8.34
CA ARG A 310 39.12 -10.95 -8.22
C ARG A 310 39.72 -11.00 -9.61
#